data_ee71d67a6f0a20cadb4faa9642841a54
#
_entry.id   ee71d67a6f0a20cadb4faa9642841a54
#
_cell.length_a   1.000
_cell.length_b   1.000
_cell.length_c   1.000
_cell.angle_alpha   90.00
_cell.angle_beta   90.00
_cell.angle_gamma   90.00
#
_symmetry.space_group_name_H-M   'P 1'
#
loop_
_entity.id
_entity.type
_entity.pdbx_description
1 polymer ?
#
loop_
_entity_poly.entity_id
_entity_poly.type
_entity_poly.pdbx_seq_one_letter_code
_entity_poly.pdbx_strand_id
1 'polypeptide(L)'
;LLGLVCGCGLLAKYSFALVAAAMLVAALSVPETRRALLSPGWWWAPVVGLAVVLPHAVWLASHLAEATAETIGKMNIQPQGSMVSGLGQMLGQGVAGTVALWALIALWAFRSAWWRPPLAPASAPMHRVFMRYLLLVMLALLGMVVFAGVSSFKGRWVVPLLCVLPLAAFAVRPELQRHARGGRYSAAIAVVAVAILIAAGARPWISGLRGDVDELNHPALQLADALRQAGYDGTSPIIAADHMMAGMLRLRFPDAPVDACTSAEEDVATCVAGHAARSQRAGAGMLLISRTDRVEPGWWTKAQAGIAPQPVQSIRLPFRMVREGTPPAHYEYIWQPPQRQP
;
A
#
# COMPACT_ATOMS: atom_id res chain seq x y z
N LEU A 1 21.45 2.43 15.44
CA LEU A 1 20.21 1.67 15.28
C LEU A 1 19.02 2.56 14.90
N LEU A 2 18.77 3.69 15.60
CA LEU A 2 17.62 4.57 15.34
C LEU A 2 17.57 5.04 13.87
N GLY A 3 18.70 5.52 13.33
CA GLY A 3 18.78 5.97 11.94
C GLY A 3 18.46 4.87 10.93
N LEU A 4 18.96 3.65 11.17
CA LEU A 4 18.67 2.48 10.33
C LEU A 4 17.17 2.16 10.33
N VAL A 5 16.54 2.12 11.52
CA VAL A 5 15.10 1.85 11.65
C VAL A 5 14.27 2.93 10.95
N CYS A 6 14.61 4.21 11.13
CA CYS A 6 13.93 5.31 10.47
C CYS A 6 14.11 5.26 8.94
N GLY A 7 15.33 4.99 8.46
CA GLY A 7 15.61 4.85 7.04
C GLY A 7 14.82 3.70 6.40
N CYS A 8 14.84 2.52 7.00
CA CYS A 8 14.04 1.38 6.56
C CYS A 8 12.53 1.66 6.61
N GLY A 9 12.05 2.37 7.65
CA GLY A 9 10.66 2.78 7.75
C GLY A 9 10.22 3.69 6.61
N LEU A 10 11.05 4.65 6.22
CA LEU A 10 10.82 5.54 5.08
C LEU A 10 10.78 4.78 3.75
N LEU A 11 11.69 3.82 3.56
CA LEU A 11 11.71 2.96 2.37
C LEU A 11 10.49 2.03 2.31
N ALA A 12 10.03 1.54 3.46
CA ALA A 12 8.86 0.65 3.52
C ALA A 12 7.56 1.38 3.20
N LYS A 13 7.43 2.66 3.62
CA LYS A 13 6.21 3.44 3.40
C LYS A 13 6.44 4.94 3.57
N TYR A 14 6.10 5.72 2.57
CA TYR A 14 6.27 7.19 2.61
C TYR A 14 5.51 7.87 3.76
N SER A 15 4.34 7.33 4.15
CA SER A 15 3.60 7.86 5.31
C SER A 15 4.36 7.73 6.63
N PHE A 16 5.44 6.91 6.70
CA PHE A 16 6.32 6.86 7.87
C PHE A 16 7.06 8.17 8.08
N ALA A 17 7.26 8.99 7.04
CA ALA A 17 7.80 10.34 7.18
C ALA A 17 6.99 11.20 8.16
N LEU A 18 5.66 11.10 8.09
CA LEU A 18 4.77 11.81 9.02
C LEU A 18 4.93 11.28 10.45
N VAL A 19 5.05 9.95 10.63
CA VAL A 19 5.33 9.35 11.94
C VAL A 19 6.64 9.87 12.52
N ALA A 20 7.72 9.82 11.73
CA ALA A 20 9.04 10.24 12.16
C ALA A 20 9.08 11.76 12.47
N ALA A 21 8.51 12.59 11.60
CA ALA A 21 8.44 14.03 11.78
C ALA A 21 7.61 14.41 13.02
N ALA A 22 6.41 13.85 13.17
CA ALA A 22 5.54 14.12 14.32
C ALA A 22 6.22 13.67 15.64
N MET A 23 6.88 12.49 15.64
CA MET A 23 7.60 11.99 16.80
C MET A 23 8.80 12.87 17.15
N LEU A 24 9.56 13.31 16.15
CA LEU A 24 10.70 14.21 16.33
C LEU A 24 10.25 15.57 16.92
N VAL A 25 9.22 16.17 16.33
CA VAL A 25 8.67 17.45 16.83
C VAL A 25 8.13 17.30 18.26
N ALA A 26 7.40 16.22 18.53
CA ALA A 26 6.91 15.91 19.87
C ALA A 26 8.07 15.76 20.88
N ALA A 27 9.11 15.01 20.52
CA ALA A 27 10.27 14.79 21.37
C ALA A 27 11.11 16.07 21.58
N LEU A 28 11.28 16.88 20.55
CA LEU A 28 11.98 18.19 20.65
C LEU A 28 11.21 19.21 21.50
N SER A 29 9.88 19.09 21.54
CA SER A 29 9.04 19.98 22.32
C SER A 29 9.09 19.72 23.83
N VAL A 30 9.59 18.55 24.27
CA VAL A 30 9.73 18.16 25.68
C VAL A 30 11.18 18.34 26.13
N PRO A 31 11.47 19.16 27.15
CA PRO A 31 12.86 19.55 27.50
C PRO A 31 13.78 18.37 27.79
N GLU A 32 13.29 17.34 28.45
CA GLU A 32 14.07 16.17 28.87
C GLU A 32 14.50 15.32 27.64
N THR A 33 13.58 15.07 26.72
CA THR A 33 13.87 14.33 25.48
C THR A 33 14.66 15.17 24.49
N ARG A 34 14.42 16.49 24.44
CA ARG A 34 15.21 17.41 23.63
C ARG A 34 16.68 17.38 24.00
N ARG A 35 17.04 17.38 25.30
CA ARG A 35 18.43 17.28 25.75
C ARG A 35 19.10 16.01 25.27
N ALA A 36 18.38 14.87 25.29
CA ALA A 36 18.90 13.61 24.76
C ALA A 36 19.13 13.66 23.24
N LEU A 37 18.19 14.25 22.50
CA LEU A 37 18.28 14.41 21.04
C LEU A 37 19.39 15.40 20.61
N LEU A 38 19.74 16.36 21.43
CA LEU A 38 20.83 17.31 21.14
C LEU A 38 22.20 16.80 21.62
N SER A 39 22.30 15.57 22.13
CA SER A 39 23.57 14.95 22.49
C SER A 39 24.42 14.64 21.26
N PRO A 40 25.75 14.69 21.34
CA PRO A 40 26.62 14.48 20.16
C PRO A 40 26.40 13.16 19.43
N GLY A 41 26.08 12.10 20.17
CA GLY A 41 25.83 10.77 19.58
C GLY A 41 24.56 10.68 18.75
N TRP A 42 23.60 11.58 18.93
CA TRP A 42 22.35 11.56 18.17
C TRP A 42 22.53 11.89 16.69
N TRP A 43 23.52 12.70 16.34
CA TRP A 43 23.78 13.11 14.95
C TRP A 43 24.11 11.94 14.01
N TRP A 44 24.53 10.82 14.53
CA TRP A 44 24.70 9.61 13.74
C TRP A 44 23.38 9.02 13.24
N ALA A 45 22.25 9.29 13.91
CA ALA A 45 20.96 8.76 13.49
C ALA A 45 20.48 9.36 12.15
N PRO A 46 20.45 10.68 11.93
CA PRO A 46 20.10 11.24 10.62
C PRO A 46 21.12 10.88 9.53
N VAL A 47 22.43 10.81 9.84
CA VAL A 47 23.45 10.39 8.86
C VAL A 47 23.20 8.97 8.36
N VAL A 48 23.02 8.00 9.26
CA VAL A 48 22.72 6.62 8.89
C VAL A 48 21.37 6.52 8.18
N GLY A 49 20.34 7.21 8.67
CA GLY A 49 19.02 7.21 8.03
C GLY A 49 19.06 7.76 6.60
N LEU A 50 19.78 8.87 6.41
CA LEU A 50 19.97 9.45 5.08
C LEU A 50 20.75 8.51 4.15
N ALA A 51 21.82 7.88 4.63
CA ALA A 51 22.60 6.92 3.82
C ALA A 51 21.73 5.75 3.33
N VAL A 52 20.80 5.27 4.16
CA VAL A 52 19.85 4.20 3.79
C VAL A 52 18.84 4.66 2.75
N VAL A 53 18.34 5.90 2.87
CA VAL A 53 17.28 6.44 1.99
C VAL A 53 17.83 7.03 0.70
N LEU A 54 19.08 7.49 0.68
CA LEU A 54 19.69 8.25 -0.40
C LEU A 54 19.55 7.61 -1.79
N PRO A 55 19.85 6.31 -1.98
CA PRO A 55 19.71 5.68 -3.31
C PRO A 55 18.28 5.77 -3.84
N HIS A 56 17.30 5.55 -2.97
CA HIS A 56 15.89 5.66 -3.34
C HIS A 56 15.45 7.12 -3.53
N ALA A 57 15.96 8.06 -2.73
CA ALA A 57 15.64 9.47 -2.87
C ALA A 57 16.14 10.04 -4.21
N VAL A 58 17.31 9.60 -4.68
CA VAL A 58 17.84 9.97 -6.01
C VAL A 58 16.93 9.43 -7.11
N TRP A 59 16.52 8.17 -7.01
CA TRP A 59 15.55 7.60 -7.95
C TRP A 59 14.20 8.35 -7.91
N LEU A 60 13.66 8.59 -6.73
CA LEU A 60 12.39 9.28 -6.53
C LEU A 60 12.39 10.68 -7.13
N ALA A 61 13.50 11.42 -7.08
CA ALA A 61 13.61 12.77 -7.62
C ALA A 61 13.32 12.81 -9.13
N SER A 62 13.66 11.74 -9.87
CA SER A 62 13.39 11.63 -11.31
C SER A 62 12.06 10.94 -11.66
N HIS A 63 11.42 10.25 -10.68
CA HIS A 63 10.20 9.45 -10.89
C HIS A 63 9.05 9.87 -9.94
N LEU A 64 9.04 11.14 -9.50
CA LEU A 64 8.09 11.62 -8.51
C LEU A 64 6.64 11.51 -9.00
N ALA A 65 6.37 11.80 -10.25
CA ALA A 65 5.04 11.72 -10.85
C ALA A 65 4.51 10.27 -10.80
N GLU A 66 5.31 9.29 -11.23
CA GLU A 66 4.96 7.87 -11.21
C GLU A 66 4.72 7.36 -9.79
N ALA A 67 5.61 7.72 -8.86
CA ALA A 67 5.54 7.26 -7.47
C ALA A 67 4.32 7.80 -6.71
N THR A 68 3.78 8.97 -7.11
CA THR A 68 2.69 9.65 -6.39
C THR A 68 1.34 9.58 -7.08
N ALA A 69 1.28 9.40 -8.40
CA ALA A 69 0.06 9.42 -9.22
C ALA A 69 -1.03 8.49 -8.67
N GLU A 70 -0.70 7.23 -8.43
CA GLU A 70 -1.65 6.25 -7.91
C GLU A 70 -2.13 6.57 -6.48
N THR A 71 -1.26 7.13 -5.65
CA THR A 71 -1.62 7.52 -4.28
C THR A 71 -2.57 8.71 -4.27
N ILE A 72 -2.29 9.72 -5.11
CA ILE A 72 -3.12 10.91 -5.27
C ILE A 72 -4.50 10.52 -5.79
N GLY A 73 -4.57 9.69 -6.83
CA GLY A 73 -5.82 9.17 -7.36
C GLY A 73 -6.64 8.40 -6.31
N LYS A 74 -6.00 7.60 -5.47
CA LYS A 74 -6.66 6.84 -4.39
C LYS A 74 -7.14 7.71 -3.22
N MET A 75 -6.57 8.88 -3.01
CA MET A 75 -7.03 9.84 -1.99
C MET A 75 -8.32 10.56 -2.41
N ASN A 76 -8.72 10.40 -3.67
CA ASN A 76 -9.91 11.04 -4.23
C ASN A 76 -9.94 12.54 -3.89
N ILE A 77 -8.84 13.22 -4.22
CA ILE A 77 -8.69 14.66 -4.03
C ILE A 77 -9.59 15.33 -5.07
N GLN A 78 -10.81 15.63 -4.67
CA GLN A 78 -11.76 16.37 -5.50
C GLN A 78 -11.93 17.79 -4.94
N PRO A 79 -11.85 18.83 -5.80
CA PRO A 79 -12.10 20.21 -5.38
C PRO A 79 -13.49 20.43 -4.76
N GLN A 80 -14.41 19.51 -4.99
CA GLN A 80 -15.80 19.52 -4.53
C GLN A 80 -16.13 18.44 -3.49
N GLY A 81 -15.13 17.70 -2.99
CA GLY A 81 -15.34 16.74 -1.90
C GLY A 81 -15.85 17.47 -0.66
N SER A 82 -17.05 17.12 -0.16
CA SER A 82 -17.57 17.71 1.06
C SER A 82 -16.57 17.50 2.20
N MET A 83 -16.12 18.56 2.84
CA MET A 83 -15.30 18.54 4.06
C MET A 83 -15.91 17.61 5.13
N VAL A 84 -17.24 17.55 5.19
CA VAL A 84 -18.01 16.67 6.08
C VAL A 84 -17.75 15.20 5.73
N SER A 85 -17.73 14.85 4.44
CA SER A 85 -17.41 13.50 3.98
C SER A 85 -15.97 13.11 4.36
N GLY A 86 -14.99 13.97 4.12
CA GLY A 86 -13.60 13.76 4.49
C GLY A 86 -13.40 13.55 6.00
N LEU A 87 -14.06 14.39 6.82
CA LEU A 87 -14.06 14.25 8.27
C LEU A 87 -14.72 12.95 8.73
N GLY A 88 -15.86 12.59 8.14
CA GLY A 88 -16.57 11.33 8.43
C GLY A 88 -15.71 10.11 8.10
N GLN A 89 -15.04 10.11 6.95
CA GLN A 89 -14.12 9.04 6.52
C GLN A 89 -12.87 8.98 7.42
N MET A 90 -12.28 10.13 7.75
CA MET A 90 -11.13 10.21 8.65
C MET A 90 -11.46 9.63 10.02
N LEU A 91 -12.56 10.05 10.62
CA LEU A 91 -12.95 9.60 11.97
C LEU A 91 -13.47 8.15 11.96
N GLY A 92 -14.32 7.78 11.01
CA GLY A 92 -14.95 6.46 10.95
C GLY A 92 -13.99 5.39 10.47
N GLN A 93 -13.54 5.45 9.23
CA GLN A 93 -12.67 4.40 8.66
C GLN A 93 -11.19 4.58 9.05
N GLY A 94 -10.71 5.82 9.16
CA GLY A 94 -9.34 6.11 9.53
C GLY A 94 -9.09 5.80 11.00
N VAL A 95 -9.65 6.58 11.91
CA VAL A 95 -9.35 6.50 13.35
C VAL A 95 -10.12 5.36 14.00
N ALA A 96 -11.44 5.38 13.97
CA ALA A 96 -12.27 4.40 14.67
C ALA A 96 -12.04 2.98 14.13
N GLY A 97 -12.02 2.78 12.81
CA GLY A 97 -11.75 1.48 12.19
C GLY A 97 -10.38 0.90 12.55
N THR A 98 -9.38 1.76 12.83
CA THR A 98 -8.03 1.33 13.22
C THR A 98 -7.93 1.00 14.71
N VAL A 99 -8.63 1.77 15.57
CA VAL A 99 -8.42 1.77 17.02
C VAL A 99 -9.47 0.93 17.74
N ALA A 100 -10.68 0.75 17.17
CA ALA A 100 -11.83 0.19 17.86
C ALA A 100 -11.55 -1.19 18.46
N LEU A 101 -10.99 -2.12 17.69
CA LEU A 101 -10.74 -3.48 18.17
C LEU A 101 -9.73 -3.49 19.34
N TRP A 102 -8.64 -2.74 19.21
CA TRP A 102 -7.66 -2.59 20.29
C TRP A 102 -8.30 -1.95 21.53
N ALA A 103 -9.08 -0.88 21.35
CA ALA A 103 -9.74 -0.19 22.45
C ALA A 103 -10.74 -1.09 23.18
N LEU A 104 -11.52 -1.89 22.45
CA LEU A 104 -12.44 -2.87 23.03
C LEU A 104 -11.71 -3.92 23.89
N ILE A 105 -10.60 -4.47 23.39
CA ILE A 105 -9.78 -5.44 24.13
C ILE A 105 -9.18 -4.78 25.38
N ALA A 106 -8.65 -3.57 25.26
CA ALA A 106 -8.05 -2.84 26.36
C ALA A 106 -9.09 -2.48 27.44
N LEU A 107 -10.27 -2.00 27.02
CA LEU A 107 -11.38 -1.70 27.92
C LEU A 107 -11.90 -2.96 28.62
N TRP A 108 -12.03 -4.07 27.90
CA TRP A 108 -12.45 -5.33 28.48
C TRP A 108 -11.43 -5.86 29.51
N ALA A 109 -10.14 -5.88 29.16
CA ALA A 109 -9.10 -6.42 30.03
C ALA A 109 -8.86 -5.54 31.27
N PHE A 110 -8.88 -4.22 31.12
CA PHE A 110 -8.53 -3.27 32.17
C PHE A 110 -9.72 -2.44 32.68
N ARG A 111 -10.96 -2.92 32.49
CA ARG A 111 -12.18 -2.20 32.82
C ARG A 111 -12.14 -1.53 34.23
N SER A 112 -11.68 -2.23 35.26
CA SER A 112 -11.60 -1.67 36.60
C SER A 112 -10.52 -0.60 36.79
N ALA A 113 -9.47 -0.63 35.96
CA ALA A 113 -8.39 0.35 36.05
C ALA A 113 -8.72 1.66 35.32
N TRP A 114 -9.54 1.63 34.25
CA TRP A 114 -9.91 2.83 33.52
C TRP A 114 -10.70 3.85 34.33
N TRP A 115 -11.51 3.38 35.28
CA TRP A 115 -12.34 4.23 36.14
C TRP A 115 -11.58 4.79 37.36
N ARG A 116 -10.34 4.35 37.60
CA ARG A 116 -9.50 4.88 38.66
C ARG A 116 -8.63 6.02 38.13
N PRO A 117 -8.32 7.05 38.95
CA PRO A 117 -7.37 8.07 38.50
C PRO A 117 -6.00 7.44 38.22
N PRO A 118 -5.27 7.92 37.18
CA PRO A 118 -3.95 7.41 36.86
C PRO A 118 -2.97 7.68 38.00
N LEU A 119 -2.12 6.71 38.32
CA LEU A 119 -1.07 6.85 39.31
C LEU A 119 0.14 7.61 38.80
N ALA A 120 0.37 7.62 37.49
CA ALA A 120 1.48 8.34 36.87
C ALA A 120 1.17 9.84 36.80
N PRO A 121 2.12 10.70 37.17
CA PRO A 121 1.93 12.13 36.97
C PRO A 121 1.88 12.46 35.48
N ALA A 122 0.94 13.31 35.08
CA ALA A 122 0.83 13.81 33.71
C ALA A 122 2.09 14.53 33.23
N SER A 123 3.00 14.87 34.14
CA SER A 123 4.30 15.48 33.88
C SER A 123 5.38 14.50 33.39
N ALA A 124 5.13 13.18 33.38
CA ALA A 124 6.10 12.20 32.88
C ALA A 124 6.52 12.54 31.43
N PRO A 125 7.83 12.59 31.12
CA PRO A 125 8.31 13.02 29.82
C PRO A 125 7.72 12.23 28.65
N MET A 126 7.67 10.90 28.77
CA MET A 126 7.13 10.04 27.71
C MET A 126 5.63 10.23 27.49
N HIS A 127 4.86 10.48 28.57
CA HIS A 127 3.44 10.82 28.46
C HIS A 127 3.28 12.08 27.58
N ARG A 128 4.04 13.14 27.89
CA ARG A 128 3.98 14.41 27.13
C ARG A 128 4.38 14.21 25.66
N VAL A 129 5.42 13.42 25.38
CA VAL A 129 5.84 13.11 24.02
C VAL A 129 4.72 12.39 23.25
N PHE A 130 4.15 11.33 23.79
CA PHE A 130 3.10 10.57 23.09
C PHE A 130 1.81 11.37 22.91
N MET A 131 1.40 12.17 23.88
CA MET A 131 0.22 13.01 23.74
C MET A 131 0.41 14.09 22.67
N ARG A 132 1.60 14.73 22.64
CA ARG A 132 1.93 15.71 21.59
C ARG A 132 2.04 15.07 20.22
N TYR A 133 2.63 13.87 20.13
CA TYR A 133 2.66 13.10 18.89
C TYR A 133 1.24 12.83 18.36
N LEU A 134 0.35 12.30 19.20
CA LEU A 134 -1.03 12.02 18.79
C LEU A 134 -1.76 13.31 18.36
N LEU A 135 -1.56 14.41 19.09
CA LEU A 135 -2.11 15.72 18.69
C LEU A 135 -1.59 16.16 17.32
N LEU A 136 -0.29 16.07 17.08
CA LEU A 136 0.32 16.45 15.80
C LEU A 136 -0.20 15.59 14.65
N VAL A 137 -0.33 14.28 14.86
CA VAL A 137 -0.90 13.36 13.86
C VAL A 137 -2.36 13.73 13.57
N MET A 138 -3.18 13.98 14.59
CA MET A 138 -4.57 14.38 14.38
C MET A 138 -4.68 15.72 13.66
N LEU A 139 -3.84 16.70 13.99
CA LEU A 139 -3.77 17.97 13.28
C LEU A 139 -3.32 17.81 11.83
N ALA A 140 -2.36 16.92 11.55
CA ALA A 140 -1.93 16.63 10.20
C ALA A 140 -3.05 15.96 9.38
N LEU A 141 -3.75 14.96 9.93
CA LEU A 141 -4.90 14.32 9.28
C LEU A 141 -6.02 15.32 9.01
N LEU A 142 -6.33 16.18 9.97
CA LEU A 142 -7.30 17.26 9.82
C LEU A 142 -6.86 18.25 8.73
N GLY A 143 -5.58 18.62 8.72
CA GLY A 143 -5.00 19.48 7.69
C GLY A 143 -5.12 18.88 6.29
N MET A 144 -4.94 17.57 6.13
CA MET A 144 -5.17 16.88 4.85
C MET A 144 -6.62 17.00 4.37
N VAL A 145 -7.59 16.91 5.27
CA VAL A 145 -9.01 17.13 4.91
C VAL A 145 -9.28 18.56 4.52
N VAL A 146 -8.85 19.51 5.37
CA VAL A 146 -9.24 20.92 5.25
C VAL A 146 -8.49 21.64 4.12
N PHE A 147 -7.18 21.42 4.02
CA PHE A 147 -6.31 22.15 3.08
C PHE A 147 -5.99 21.39 1.80
N ALA A 148 -5.89 20.05 1.87
CA ALA A 148 -5.59 19.24 0.70
C ALA A 148 -6.84 18.57 0.08
N GLY A 149 -8.05 18.77 0.64
CA GLY A 149 -9.29 18.25 0.07
C GLY A 149 -9.42 16.73 0.09
N VAL A 150 -8.65 16.02 0.96
CA VAL A 150 -8.68 14.57 1.03
C VAL A 150 -10.03 14.10 1.58
N SER A 151 -10.79 13.39 0.76
CA SER A 151 -12.14 12.90 1.09
C SER A 151 -12.21 11.39 1.35
N SER A 152 -11.14 10.63 1.03
CA SER A 152 -11.10 9.17 1.23
C SER A 152 -9.93 8.76 2.13
N PHE A 153 -10.25 8.06 3.22
CA PHE A 153 -9.26 7.50 4.14
C PHE A 153 -9.37 5.98 4.20
N LYS A 154 -8.27 5.29 3.98
CA LYS A 154 -8.19 3.83 4.16
C LYS A 154 -7.49 3.52 5.47
N GLY A 155 -8.06 2.63 6.29
CA GLY A 155 -7.48 2.27 7.59
C GLY A 155 -5.99 1.91 7.52
N ARG A 156 -5.56 1.22 6.46
CA ARG A 156 -4.14 0.87 6.22
C ARG A 156 -3.17 2.07 6.13
N TRP A 157 -3.67 3.29 5.88
CA TRP A 157 -2.85 4.51 5.88
C TRP A 157 -2.70 5.09 7.27
N VAL A 158 -3.72 4.92 8.12
CA VAL A 158 -3.80 5.48 9.47
C VAL A 158 -3.18 4.55 10.51
N VAL A 159 -3.19 3.22 10.28
CA VAL A 159 -2.59 2.22 11.18
C VAL A 159 -1.16 2.58 11.62
N PRO A 160 -0.21 2.93 10.72
CA PRO A 160 1.15 3.28 11.14
C PRO A 160 1.20 4.54 12.01
N LEU A 161 0.28 5.48 11.80
CA LEU A 161 0.20 6.73 12.56
C LEU A 161 -0.32 6.51 13.97
N LEU A 162 -1.22 5.55 14.17
CA LEU A 162 -1.87 5.26 15.44
C LEU A 162 -1.29 4.06 16.18
N CYS A 163 -0.29 3.36 15.64
CA CYS A 163 0.37 2.23 16.31
C CYS A 163 1.03 2.60 17.65
N VAL A 164 1.30 3.88 17.87
CA VAL A 164 1.84 4.42 19.13
C VAL A 164 0.76 4.48 20.23
N LEU A 165 -0.52 4.37 19.91
CA LEU A 165 -1.62 4.55 20.86
C LEU A 165 -1.57 3.56 22.03
N PRO A 166 -1.30 2.25 21.85
CA PRO A 166 -1.08 1.32 22.97
C PRO A 166 0.06 1.77 23.87
N LEU A 167 1.19 2.20 23.30
CA LEU A 167 2.35 2.67 24.08
C LEU A 167 1.99 3.92 24.89
N ALA A 168 1.25 4.86 24.28
CA ALA A 168 0.73 6.03 24.96
C ALA A 168 -0.16 5.66 26.15
N ALA A 169 -1.08 4.70 25.98
CA ALA A 169 -1.97 4.24 27.03
C ALA A 169 -1.20 3.64 28.24
N PHE A 170 -0.18 2.81 27.98
CA PHE A 170 0.67 2.26 29.03
C PHE A 170 1.63 3.29 29.64
N ALA A 171 2.06 4.31 28.89
CA ALA A 171 2.85 5.41 29.43
C ALA A 171 2.03 6.31 30.36
N VAL A 172 0.75 6.52 30.04
CA VAL A 172 -0.20 7.26 30.89
C VAL A 172 -0.60 6.47 32.13
N ARG A 173 -0.65 5.14 32.02
CA ARG A 173 -1.11 4.24 33.07
C ARG A 173 -0.15 3.06 33.28
N PRO A 174 1.02 3.31 33.91
CA PRO A 174 2.02 2.27 34.13
C PRO A 174 1.52 1.13 35.04
N GLU A 175 0.49 1.38 35.85
CA GLU A 175 -0.18 0.35 36.66
C GLU A 175 -0.81 -0.76 35.78
N LEU A 176 -1.14 -0.51 34.53
CA LEU A 176 -1.66 -1.52 33.61
C LEU A 176 -0.64 -2.61 33.30
N GLN A 177 0.65 -2.27 33.30
CA GLN A 177 1.73 -3.25 33.04
C GLN A 177 1.81 -4.35 34.12
N ARG A 178 1.47 -4.00 35.38
CA ARG A 178 1.48 -4.91 36.51
C ARG A 178 0.09 -5.39 36.87
N HIS A 179 -0.92 -5.08 36.09
CA HIS A 179 -2.28 -5.46 36.37
C HIS A 179 -2.48 -6.98 36.28
N ALA A 180 -3.21 -7.58 37.24
CA ALA A 180 -3.44 -9.02 37.27
C ALA A 180 -4.06 -9.63 36.00
N ARG A 181 -4.74 -8.81 35.20
CA ARG A 181 -5.32 -9.21 33.92
C ARG A 181 -4.41 -8.91 32.70
N GLY A 182 -3.17 -8.46 32.90
CA GLY A 182 -2.22 -8.21 31.84
C GLY A 182 -1.99 -9.42 30.94
N GLY A 183 -1.91 -10.62 31.52
CA GLY A 183 -1.83 -11.87 30.75
C GLY A 183 -3.04 -12.14 29.87
N ARG A 184 -4.25 -11.80 30.32
CA ARG A 184 -5.47 -11.91 29.49
C ARG A 184 -5.48 -10.93 28.32
N TYR A 185 -4.99 -9.72 28.54
CA TYR A 185 -4.83 -8.73 27.46
C TYR A 185 -3.86 -9.24 26.41
N SER A 186 -2.67 -9.71 26.80
CA SER A 186 -1.68 -10.25 25.87
C SER A 186 -2.21 -11.47 25.11
N ALA A 187 -2.92 -12.38 25.82
CA ALA A 187 -3.55 -13.54 25.18
C ALA A 187 -4.63 -13.11 24.16
N ALA A 188 -5.48 -12.14 24.49
CA ALA A 188 -6.50 -11.65 23.57
C ALA A 188 -5.87 -11.00 22.31
N ILE A 189 -4.83 -10.20 22.48
CA ILE A 189 -4.08 -9.62 21.33
C ILE A 189 -3.46 -10.74 20.49
N ALA A 190 -2.84 -11.74 21.11
CA ALA A 190 -2.26 -12.88 20.38
C ALA A 190 -3.32 -13.66 19.60
N VAL A 191 -4.47 -13.94 20.20
CA VAL A 191 -5.60 -14.62 19.55
C VAL A 191 -6.09 -13.81 18.34
N VAL A 192 -6.26 -12.49 18.49
CA VAL A 192 -6.67 -11.62 17.40
C VAL A 192 -5.61 -11.60 16.28
N ALA A 193 -4.32 -11.50 16.62
CA ALA A 193 -3.24 -11.53 15.65
C ALA A 193 -3.24 -12.85 14.84
N VAL A 194 -3.38 -13.99 15.53
CA VAL A 194 -3.49 -15.31 14.89
C VAL A 194 -4.75 -15.40 14.02
N ALA A 195 -5.89 -14.91 14.50
CA ALA A 195 -7.12 -14.89 13.72
C ALA A 195 -6.99 -14.04 12.44
N ILE A 196 -6.34 -12.88 12.51
CA ILE A 196 -6.04 -12.03 11.34
C ILE A 196 -5.12 -12.77 10.36
N LEU A 197 -4.07 -13.45 10.84
CA LEU A 197 -3.16 -14.22 9.99
C LEU A 197 -3.90 -15.37 9.30
N ILE A 198 -4.74 -16.11 10.01
CA ILE A 198 -5.57 -17.17 9.45
C ILE A 198 -6.54 -16.59 8.41
N ALA A 199 -7.24 -15.50 8.73
CA ALA A 199 -8.16 -14.84 7.80
C ALA A 199 -7.45 -14.33 6.54
N ALA A 200 -6.26 -13.75 6.67
CA ALA A 200 -5.44 -13.30 5.55
C ALA A 200 -4.99 -14.50 4.68
N GLY A 201 -4.54 -15.58 5.29
CA GLY A 201 -4.16 -16.81 4.57
C GLY A 201 -5.35 -17.50 3.90
N ALA A 202 -6.52 -17.50 4.54
CA ALA A 202 -7.75 -18.10 4.01
C ALA A 202 -8.50 -17.18 3.00
N ARG A 203 -8.04 -15.95 2.80
CA ARG A 203 -8.70 -14.95 1.95
C ARG A 203 -9.09 -15.48 0.56
N PRO A 204 -8.22 -16.15 -0.22
CA PRO A 204 -8.57 -16.61 -1.55
C PRO A 204 -9.70 -17.67 -1.53
N TRP A 205 -9.75 -18.55 -0.54
CA TRP A 205 -10.84 -19.52 -0.37
C TRP A 205 -12.15 -18.84 0.02
N ILE A 206 -12.09 -17.91 0.98
CA ILE A 206 -13.27 -17.17 1.43
C ILE A 206 -13.87 -16.34 0.29
N SER A 207 -13.03 -15.63 -0.48
CA SER A 207 -13.46 -14.86 -1.65
C SER A 207 -14.07 -15.75 -2.70
N GLY A 208 -13.41 -16.85 -3.04
CA GLY A 208 -13.89 -17.80 -4.03
C GLY A 208 -15.22 -18.46 -3.66
N LEU A 209 -15.43 -18.80 -2.38
CA LEU A 209 -16.71 -19.36 -1.89
C LEU A 209 -17.85 -18.34 -1.94
N ARG A 210 -17.56 -17.05 -1.77
CA ARG A 210 -18.54 -15.96 -1.87
C ARG A 210 -18.85 -15.55 -3.31
N GLY A 211 -18.05 -16.01 -4.27
CA GLY A 211 -18.14 -15.57 -5.67
C GLY A 211 -17.42 -14.24 -5.95
N ASP A 212 -16.77 -13.65 -4.94
CA ASP A 212 -15.95 -12.45 -5.07
C ASP A 212 -14.52 -12.86 -5.39
N VAL A 213 -14.15 -12.84 -6.65
CA VAL A 213 -12.81 -13.25 -7.08
C VAL A 213 -11.76 -12.26 -6.60
N ASP A 214 -10.77 -12.75 -5.86
CA ASP A 214 -9.59 -11.99 -5.41
C ASP A 214 -8.43 -12.16 -6.41
N GLU A 215 -7.44 -11.27 -6.32
CA GLU A 215 -6.21 -11.34 -7.12
C GLU A 215 -5.49 -12.69 -7.01
N LEU A 216 -5.54 -13.31 -5.82
CA LEU A 216 -4.94 -14.62 -5.59
C LEU A 216 -5.69 -15.80 -6.25
N ASN A 217 -6.94 -15.57 -6.70
CA ASN A 217 -7.71 -16.56 -7.44
C ASN A 217 -7.33 -16.61 -8.92
N HIS A 218 -6.59 -15.62 -9.45
CA HIS A 218 -6.22 -15.60 -10.86
C HIS A 218 -5.28 -16.74 -11.24
N PRO A 219 -5.53 -17.40 -12.40
CA PRO A 219 -4.79 -18.57 -12.87
C PRO A 219 -3.47 -18.17 -13.55
N ALA A 220 -2.56 -17.49 -12.81
CA ALA A 220 -1.33 -16.90 -13.35
C ALA A 220 -0.40 -17.94 -14.03
N LEU A 221 -0.34 -19.17 -13.53
CA LEU A 221 0.47 -20.25 -14.14
C LEU A 221 -0.15 -20.68 -15.46
N GLN A 222 -1.46 -21.00 -15.44
CA GLN A 222 -2.18 -21.44 -16.63
C GLN A 222 -2.19 -20.36 -17.72
N LEU A 223 -2.25 -19.06 -17.32
CA LEU A 223 -2.15 -17.95 -18.26
C LEU A 223 -0.77 -17.93 -18.93
N ALA A 224 0.30 -18.08 -18.16
CA ALA A 224 1.65 -18.12 -18.72
C ALA A 224 1.83 -19.28 -19.71
N ASP A 225 1.30 -20.47 -19.37
CA ASP A 225 1.35 -21.64 -20.25
C ASP A 225 0.51 -21.44 -21.51
N ALA A 226 -0.69 -20.86 -21.38
CA ALA A 226 -1.54 -20.54 -22.54
C ALA A 226 -0.90 -19.52 -23.49
N LEU A 227 -0.21 -18.49 -22.94
CA LEU A 227 0.52 -17.53 -23.75
C LEU A 227 1.70 -18.16 -24.51
N ARG A 228 2.44 -19.09 -23.88
CA ARG A 228 3.49 -19.86 -24.56
C ARG A 228 2.90 -20.75 -25.67
N GLN A 229 1.78 -21.42 -25.41
CA GLN A 229 1.07 -22.22 -26.41
C GLN A 229 0.54 -21.37 -27.58
N ALA A 230 0.19 -20.11 -27.31
CA ALA A 230 -0.19 -19.13 -28.34
C ALA A 230 1.01 -18.56 -29.11
N GLY A 231 2.25 -19.03 -28.82
CA GLY A 231 3.46 -18.69 -29.55
C GLY A 231 4.26 -17.54 -28.92
N TYR A 232 3.90 -17.07 -27.73
CA TYR A 232 4.73 -16.08 -27.01
C TYR A 232 6.07 -16.69 -26.61
N ASP A 233 7.17 -16.03 -26.93
CA ASP A 233 8.54 -16.51 -26.77
C ASP A 233 9.08 -16.49 -25.34
N GLY A 234 8.39 -15.80 -24.42
CA GLY A 234 8.78 -15.68 -23.02
C GLY A 234 9.84 -14.63 -22.70
N THR A 235 10.37 -13.94 -23.70
CA THR A 235 11.47 -12.95 -23.55
C THR A 235 11.16 -11.59 -24.15
N SER A 236 10.27 -11.52 -25.13
CA SER A 236 9.82 -10.27 -25.73
C SER A 236 9.07 -9.38 -24.74
N PRO A 237 9.11 -8.04 -24.89
CA PRO A 237 8.39 -7.11 -24.00
C PRO A 237 6.90 -7.42 -23.86
N ILE A 238 6.40 -7.34 -22.63
CA ILE A 238 4.98 -7.47 -22.28
C ILE A 238 4.46 -6.12 -21.82
N ILE A 239 3.38 -5.65 -22.44
CA ILE A 239 2.68 -4.42 -22.08
C ILE A 239 1.30 -4.78 -21.58
N ALA A 240 1.06 -4.56 -20.29
CA ALA A 240 -0.21 -4.84 -19.64
C ALA A 240 -1.08 -3.59 -19.52
N ALA A 241 -2.39 -3.78 -19.48
CA ALA A 241 -3.36 -2.70 -19.30
C ALA A 241 -3.41 -2.19 -17.85
N ASP A 242 -2.86 -2.95 -16.89
CA ASP A 242 -2.80 -2.56 -15.48
C ASP A 242 -1.55 -3.12 -14.77
N HIS A 243 -1.14 -2.46 -13.70
CA HIS A 243 0.06 -2.82 -12.92
C HIS A 243 -0.04 -4.18 -12.23
N MET A 244 -1.23 -4.64 -11.87
CA MET A 244 -1.42 -5.95 -11.24
C MET A 244 -1.12 -7.07 -12.22
N MET A 245 -1.65 -6.94 -13.45
CA MET A 245 -1.35 -7.85 -14.55
C MET A 245 0.14 -7.84 -14.88
N ALA A 246 0.74 -6.65 -15.00
CA ALA A 246 2.18 -6.50 -15.23
C ALA A 246 2.99 -7.22 -14.14
N GLY A 247 2.67 -6.98 -12.86
CA GLY A 247 3.34 -7.64 -11.73
C GLY A 247 3.20 -9.16 -11.75
N MET A 248 2.01 -9.67 -12.07
CA MET A 248 1.74 -11.11 -12.18
C MET A 248 2.58 -11.75 -13.32
N LEU A 249 2.65 -11.11 -14.47
CA LEU A 249 3.39 -11.62 -15.63
C LEU A 249 4.91 -11.51 -15.44
N ARG A 250 5.39 -10.45 -14.79
CA ARG A 250 6.81 -10.31 -14.47
C ARG A 250 7.35 -11.45 -13.61
N LEU A 251 6.53 -11.97 -12.69
CA LEU A 251 6.89 -13.16 -11.89
C LEU A 251 6.93 -14.45 -12.71
N ARG A 252 6.25 -14.52 -13.86
CA ARG A 252 6.16 -15.71 -14.72
C ARG A 252 7.12 -15.67 -15.90
N PHE A 253 7.51 -14.47 -16.30
CA PHE A 253 8.45 -14.21 -17.39
C PHE A 253 9.56 -13.29 -16.88
N PRO A 254 10.48 -13.78 -16.02
CA PRO A 254 11.50 -12.96 -15.39
C PRO A 254 12.50 -12.35 -16.38
N ASP A 255 12.66 -12.98 -17.56
CA ASP A 255 13.57 -12.53 -18.60
C ASP A 255 12.91 -11.55 -19.59
N ALA A 256 11.58 -11.37 -19.52
CA ALA A 256 10.86 -10.42 -20.34
C ALA A 256 10.80 -9.05 -19.66
N PRO A 257 11.06 -7.95 -20.38
CA PRO A 257 10.69 -6.61 -19.91
C PRO A 257 9.17 -6.52 -19.80
N VAL A 258 8.66 -6.23 -18.60
CA VAL A 258 7.20 -6.10 -18.38
C VAL A 258 6.88 -4.70 -17.87
N ASP A 259 5.94 -4.05 -18.52
CA ASP A 259 5.49 -2.71 -18.19
C ASP A 259 3.96 -2.60 -18.27
N ALA A 260 3.40 -1.50 -17.76
CA ALA A 260 1.97 -1.23 -17.83
C ALA A 260 1.74 0.13 -18.51
N CYS A 261 0.82 0.18 -19.47
CA CYS A 261 0.36 1.42 -20.06
C CYS A 261 -1.04 1.75 -19.54
N THR A 262 -1.13 2.67 -18.57
CA THR A 262 -2.39 3.10 -17.95
C THR A 262 -2.67 4.56 -18.24
N SER A 263 -3.93 4.94 -18.41
CA SER A 263 -4.32 6.33 -18.67
C SER A 263 -4.07 7.27 -17.46
N ALA A 264 -3.75 6.71 -16.31
CA ALA A 264 -3.42 7.49 -15.12
C ALA A 264 -2.00 8.09 -15.17
N GLU A 265 -1.11 7.53 -15.99
CA GLU A 265 0.31 7.90 -16.03
C GLU A 265 0.67 8.61 -17.33
N GLU A 266 0.22 8.11 -18.48
CA GLU A 266 0.48 8.65 -19.81
C GLU A 266 -0.67 8.30 -20.74
N ASP A 267 -0.76 8.98 -21.89
CA ASP A 267 -1.69 8.54 -22.94
C ASP A 267 -1.31 7.15 -23.44
N VAL A 268 -2.27 6.23 -23.36
CA VAL A 268 -2.08 4.79 -23.65
C VAL A 268 -1.50 4.59 -25.07
N ALA A 269 -1.96 5.36 -26.06
CA ALA A 269 -1.47 5.23 -27.43
C ALA A 269 0.02 5.60 -27.54
N THR A 270 0.43 6.68 -26.89
CA THR A 270 1.81 7.17 -26.84
C THR A 270 2.71 6.16 -26.12
N CYS A 271 2.28 5.66 -24.97
CA CYS A 271 2.98 4.65 -24.20
C CYS A 271 3.22 3.38 -25.03
N VAL A 272 2.17 2.81 -25.62
CA VAL A 272 2.25 1.59 -26.44
C VAL A 272 3.11 1.82 -27.69
N ALA A 273 2.95 2.95 -28.39
CA ALA A 273 3.78 3.30 -29.54
C ALA A 273 5.28 3.38 -29.19
N GLY A 274 5.59 3.95 -28.03
CA GLY A 274 6.96 4.02 -27.52
C GLY A 274 7.59 2.65 -27.29
N HIS A 275 6.83 1.71 -26.70
CA HIS A 275 7.26 0.32 -26.53
C HIS A 275 7.38 -0.42 -27.86
N ALA A 276 6.42 -0.26 -28.76
CA ALA A 276 6.47 -0.87 -30.10
C ALA A 276 7.71 -0.42 -30.89
N ALA A 277 8.01 0.87 -30.90
CA ALA A 277 9.21 1.40 -31.56
C ALA A 277 10.52 0.87 -30.95
N ARG A 278 10.57 0.64 -29.64
CA ARG A 278 11.73 0.02 -28.97
C ARG A 278 11.86 -1.46 -29.36
N SER A 279 10.78 -2.21 -29.35
CA SER A 279 10.76 -3.63 -29.74
C SER A 279 11.17 -3.81 -31.21
N GLN A 280 10.65 -3.00 -32.12
CA GLN A 280 11.03 -3.03 -33.51
C GLN A 280 12.53 -2.75 -33.75
N ARG A 281 13.09 -1.73 -33.07
CA ARG A 281 14.53 -1.43 -33.15
C ARG A 281 15.40 -2.56 -32.61
N ALA A 282 14.90 -3.30 -31.64
CA ALA A 282 15.59 -4.46 -31.06
C ALA A 282 15.35 -5.76 -31.86
N GLY A 283 14.54 -5.74 -32.91
CA GLY A 283 14.12 -6.96 -33.64
C GLY A 283 13.30 -7.92 -32.79
N ALA A 284 12.76 -7.47 -31.68
CA ALA A 284 11.97 -8.27 -30.71
C ALA A 284 10.48 -8.20 -31.05
N GLY A 285 9.73 -9.22 -30.59
CA GLY A 285 8.27 -9.18 -30.58
C GLY A 285 7.73 -8.25 -29.50
N MET A 286 6.40 -8.16 -29.38
CA MET A 286 5.72 -7.46 -28.28
C MET A 286 4.39 -8.13 -27.97
N LEU A 287 4.11 -8.37 -26.68
CA LEU A 287 2.84 -8.86 -26.19
C LEU A 287 2.07 -7.73 -25.52
N LEU A 288 0.87 -7.43 -26.03
CA LEU A 288 -0.12 -6.59 -25.32
C LEU A 288 -1.14 -7.50 -24.63
N ILE A 289 -1.53 -7.16 -23.41
CA ILE A 289 -2.47 -8.00 -22.66
C ILE A 289 -3.31 -7.19 -21.68
N SER A 290 -4.59 -7.56 -21.57
CA SER A 290 -5.53 -7.00 -20.60
C SER A 290 -6.36 -8.08 -19.91
N ARG A 291 -6.98 -7.70 -18.80
CA ARG A 291 -8.07 -8.45 -18.14
C ARG A 291 -9.38 -7.72 -18.39
N THR A 292 -10.40 -8.44 -18.86
CA THR A 292 -11.68 -7.80 -19.20
C THR A 292 -12.42 -7.20 -18.00
N ASP A 293 -12.16 -7.70 -16.77
CA ASP A 293 -12.77 -7.21 -15.53
C ASP A 293 -12.11 -5.96 -14.96
N ARG A 294 -10.94 -5.56 -15.48
CA ARG A 294 -10.18 -4.41 -14.98
C ARG A 294 -9.67 -3.46 -16.03
N VAL A 295 -9.80 -3.80 -17.30
CA VAL A 295 -9.38 -2.93 -18.40
C VAL A 295 -10.25 -1.68 -18.43
N GLU A 296 -9.64 -0.52 -18.61
CA GLU A 296 -10.36 0.73 -18.79
C GLU A 296 -11.18 0.71 -20.08
N PRO A 297 -12.40 1.27 -20.07
CA PRO A 297 -13.18 1.37 -21.29
C PRO A 297 -12.39 2.07 -22.41
N GLY A 298 -12.32 1.42 -23.59
CA GLY A 298 -11.59 1.98 -24.73
C GLY A 298 -10.05 1.81 -24.71
N TRP A 299 -9.50 1.11 -23.73
CA TRP A 299 -8.05 0.86 -23.65
C TRP A 299 -7.52 0.21 -24.93
N TRP A 300 -8.18 -0.84 -25.45
CA TRP A 300 -7.80 -1.50 -26.68
C TRP A 300 -7.83 -0.58 -27.89
N THR A 301 -8.83 0.31 -27.98
CA THR A 301 -8.90 1.30 -29.05
C THR A 301 -7.69 2.25 -29.03
N LYS A 302 -7.32 2.71 -27.84
CA LYS A 302 -6.14 3.57 -27.65
C LYS A 302 -4.84 2.79 -27.90
N ALA A 303 -4.72 1.58 -27.36
CA ALA A 303 -3.53 0.74 -27.53
C ALA A 303 -3.27 0.41 -29.00
N GLN A 304 -4.32 0.06 -29.76
CA GLN A 304 -4.21 -0.21 -31.19
C GLN A 304 -3.89 1.03 -32.04
N ALA A 305 -4.22 2.23 -31.60
CA ALA A 305 -3.80 3.46 -32.27
C ALA A 305 -2.28 3.65 -32.22
N GLY A 306 -1.58 3.05 -31.26
CA GLY A 306 -0.13 3.08 -31.12
C GLY A 306 0.62 2.00 -31.93
N ILE A 307 -0.08 1.07 -32.57
CA ILE A 307 0.50 -0.05 -33.32
C ILE A 307 -0.29 -0.32 -34.61
N ALA A 308 0.27 -1.16 -35.50
CA ALA A 308 -0.49 -1.66 -36.65
C ALA A 308 -1.71 -2.46 -36.15
N PRO A 309 -2.93 -2.22 -36.65
CA PRO A 309 -4.14 -2.91 -36.23
C PRO A 309 -4.02 -4.42 -36.37
N GLN A 310 -4.32 -5.14 -35.29
CA GLN A 310 -4.32 -6.61 -35.27
C GLN A 310 -5.54 -7.12 -34.51
N PRO A 311 -6.03 -8.33 -34.83
CA PRO A 311 -7.16 -8.90 -34.11
C PRO A 311 -6.79 -9.20 -32.65
N VAL A 312 -7.62 -8.76 -31.75
CA VAL A 312 -7.51 -9.09 -30.32
C VAL A 312 -7.92 -10.56 -30.14
N GLN A 313 -7.04 -11.33 -29.59
CA GLN A 313 -7.29 -12.74 -29.23
C GLN A 313 -7.73 -12.85 -27.79
N SER A 314 -8.39 -13.95 -27.42
CA SER A 314 -8.86 -14.14 -26.05
C SER A 314 -8.48 -15.50 -25.48
N ILE A 315 -8.18 -15.51 -24.18
CA ILE A 315 -7.94 -16.70 -23.37
C ILE A 315 -8.94 -16.71 -22.22
N ARG A 316 -9.64 -17.81 -22.02
CA ARG A 316 -10.53 -18.03 -20.88
C ARG A 316 -10.00 -19.16 -20.03
N LEU A 317 -9.78 -18.86 -18.74
CA LEU A 317 -9.20 -19.82 -17.79
C LEU A 317 -10.04 -19.88 -16.52
N PRO A 318 -10.26 -21.05 -15.93
CA PRO A 318 -10.97 -21.13 -14.66
C PRO A 318 -10.15 -20.45 -13.55
N PHE A 319 -10.83 -19.69 -12.71
CA PHE A 319 -10.22 -19.18 -11.49
C PHE A 319 -9.84 -20.33 -10.55
N ARG A 320 -8.86 -20.09 -9.67
CA ARG A 320 -8.43 -21.04 -8.65
C ARG A 320 -9.23 -20.86 -7.37
N MET A 321 -9.50 -21.95 -6.65
CA MET A 321 -10.12 -21.90 -5.31
C MET A 321 -11.48 -21.17 -5.30
N VAL A 322 -12.26 -21.31 -6.37
CA VAL A 322 -13.58 -20.70 -6.49
C VAL A 322 -14.66 -21.78 -6.51
N ARG A 323 -15.90 -21.36 -6.23
CA ARG A 323 -17.08 -22.24 -6.32
C ARG A 323 -17.30 -22.68 -7.77
N GLU A 324 -17.80 -23.92 -7.95
CA GLU A 324 -18.28 -24.40 -9.24
C GLU A 324 -19.34 -23.46 -9.82
N GLY A 325 -19.24 -23.20 -11.13
CA GLY A 325 -20.14 -22.28 -11.84
C GLY A 325 -19.66 -20.82 -11.83
N THR A 326 -18.55 -20.49 -11.19
CA THR A 326 -17.95 -19.15 -11.31
C THR A 326 -17.49 -18.94 -12.75
N PRO A 327 -17.89 -17.84 -13.43
CA PRO A 327 -17.42 -17.52 -14.78
C PRO A 327 -15.88 -17.50 -14.84
N PRO A 328 -15.27 -18.00 -15.93
CA PRO A 328 -13.82 -18.05 -16.06
C PRO A 328 -13.22 -16.64 -16.14
N ALA A 329 -11.96 -16.49 -15.73
CA ALA A 329 -11.16 -15.32 -16.00
C ALA A 329 -11.01 -15.14 -17.52
N HIS A 330 -11.22 -13.93 -17.99
CA HIS A 330 -11.15 -13.61 -19.40
C HIS A 330 -10.00 -12.63 -19.62
N TYR A 331 -9.04 -13.02 -20.45
CA TYR A 331 -7.87 -12.25 -20.85
C TYR A 331 -7.94 -11.98 -22.34
N GLU A 332 -7.58 -10.79 -22.74
CA GLU A 332 -7.46 -10.37 -24.13
C GLU A 332 -6.01 -10.02 -24.41
N TYR A 333 -5.49 -10.41 -25.57
CA TYR A 333 -4.10 -10.17 -25.92
C TYR A 333 -3.89 -9.98 -27.42
N ILE A 334 -2.80 -9.31 -27.77
CA ILE A 334 -2.22 -9.24 -29.12
C ILE A 334 -0.77 -9.67 -29.01
N TRP A 335 -0.39 -10.72 -29.73
CA TRP A 335 1.01 -11.12 -29.85
C TRP A 335 1.57 -10.70 -31.20
N GLN A 336 2.58 -9.84 -31.20
CA GLN A 336 3.37 -9.43 -32.38
C GLN A 336 4.70 -10.17 -32.33
N PRO A 337 4.90 -11.21 -33.14
CA PRO A 337 6.15 -11.94 -33.16
C PRO A 337 7.32 -11.07 -33.67
N PRO A 338 8.56 -11.40 -33.33
CA PRO A 338 9.73 -10.75 -33.88
C PRO A 338 9.70 -10.73 -35.41
N GLN A 339 9.90 -9.56 -36.00
CA GLN A 339 10.05 -9.49 -37.44
C GLN A 339 11.40 -10.09 -37.81
N ARG A 340 11.41 -11.22 -38.52
CA ARG A 340 12.65 -11.73 -39.13
C ARG A 340 13.11 -10.67 -40.13
N GLN A 341 14.24 -10.01 -39.84
CA GLN A 341 14.89 -9.23 -40.84
C GLN A 341 15.27 -10.15 -42.03
N PRO A 342 14.93 -9.80 -43.26
CA PRO A 342 15.24 -10.59 -44.45
C PRO A 342 16.74 -10.79 -44.66
#